data_6d292894f5a715f75c9f1dee1f2406b7
#
_entry.id   6d292894f5a715f75c9f1dee1f2406b7
#
_cell.length_a   1.000
_cell.length_b   1.000
_cell.length_c   1.000
_cell.angle_alpha   90.00
_cell.angle_beta   90.00
_cell.angle_gamma   90.00
#
_symmetry.space_group_name_H-M   'P 1'
#
loop_
_entity.id
_entity.type
_entity.pdbx_description
1 polymer ?
#
loop_
_entity_poly.entity_id
_entity_poly.type
_entity_poly.pdbx_seq_one_letter_code
_entity_poly.pdbx_strand_id
1 'polypeptide(L)'
;MSKDKKRNKKAIIITAIVMLLGILLVLTGIFGGSIVGMFVNDIDLTNIKPEYLDKTIETDIAVNYDQLDLPDKTLQIFGYASGGDYKMIELDLSALSEADQRIYYASLGQHITITGTLRALDDEEFDEVAQSMYRHYDPIYYERDRKITLDEFHEFIMQPVIPYCVEVTSIRTFNWMPFTVVGILVFVVTLVLMVCLVFKLKKKVVLPVVYSLMVIVPAILLFNHFRTMLSVHKLADGFYTMKNYECTDTQGMLASNVDNINDFLGWTLDNHLYGAPNVFSNVDFSYGCSAFAAVTPEGDHLFGRNFDLFETDTLMIHSHPDGAYESIAMADLAVLGVSENSNMSPDSFLGRGAMIMMPYVVVDGMNEAGVGAGILQINIDETHQDNGKPDLLVFCAVRGILDTCASVDEALELLDSYDIHSGLGYDYHLFITDRSGRYVVVEWLDDEMVVVEHPCCTNSVVAPGEYYDMGTPDGRLGTIEECLGTERVVTPEEAMAILEEVRNDQGYTEWSCVYNLDDFTVSICLDADYETVYTFHVEDLR
;
A
#
# COMPACT_ATOMS: atom_id res chain seq x y z
N MET A 1 43.96 -45.94 12.03
CA MET A 1 43.12 -44.92 11.30
C MET A 1 44.09 -43.92 10.70
N SER A 2 44.17 -43.81 9.35
CA SER A 2 45.15 -42.93 8.70
C SER A 2 44.91 -41.46 9.07
N LYS A 3 45.97 -40.62 9.06
CA LYS A 3 45.88 -39.17 9.34
C LYS A 3 44.79 -38.49 8.51
N ASP A 4 44.56 -38.93 7.29
CA ASP A 4 43.54 -38.38 6.38
C ASP A 4 42.09 -38.70 6.83
N LYS A 5 41.81 -39.88 7.36
CA LYS A 5 40.49 -40.24 7.92
C LYS A 5 40.14 -39.38 9.14
N LYS A 6 41.13 -39.02 9.96
CA LYS A 6 40.98 -38.20 11.17
C LYS A 6 40.75 -36.73 10.80
N ARG A 7 41.41 -36.26 9.71
CA ARG A 7 41.28 -34.89 9.18
C ARG A 7 39.93 -34.66 8.51
N ASN A 8 39.43 -35.63 7.73
CA ASN A 8 38.09 -35.57 7.13
C ASN A 8 36.99 -35.57 8.20
N LYS A 9 37.12 -36.37 9.27
CA LYS A 9 36.14 -36.41 10.36
C LYS A 9 36.02 -35.07 11.10
N LYS A 10 37.19 -34.40 11.32
CA LYS A 10 37.22 -33.05 11.90
C LYS A 10 36.57 -32.01 10.98
N ALA A 11 36.83 -32.06 9.68
CA ALA A 11 36.23 -31.15 8.71
C ALA A 11 34.69 -31.31 8.65
N ILE A 12 34.19 -32.54 8.64
CA ILE A 12 32.74 -32.81 8.66
C ILE A 12 32.09 -32.25 9.93
N ILE A 13 32.71 -32.43 11.10
CA ILE A 13 32.19 -31.89 12.37
C ILE A 13 32.13 -30.35 12.35
N ILE A 14 33.22 -29.71 11.90
CA ILE A 14 33.27 -28.23 11.81
C ILE A 14 32.19 -27.72 10.84
N THR A 15 32.05 -28.33 9.67
CA THR A 15 31.00 -27.94 8.70
C THR A 15 29.62 -28.12 9.26
N ALA A 16 29.36 -29.19 10.03
CA ALA A 16 28.07 -29.39 10.69
C ALA A 16 27.77 -28.33 11.75
N ILE A 17 28.79 -27.90 12.52
CA ILE A 17 28.62 -26.84 13.52
C ILE A 17 28.32 -25.50 12.83
N VAL A 18 29.03 -25.16 11.75
CA VAL A 18 28.77 -23.90 11.01
C VAL A 18 27.40 -23.94 10.32
N MET A 19 26.93 -25.11 9.85
CA MET A 19 25.60 -25.29 9.31
C MET A 19 24.52 -25.06 10.37
N LEU A 20 24.72 -25.57 11.59
CA LEU A 20 23.83 -25.31 12.73
C LEU A 20 23.81 -23.82 13.11
N LEU A 21 24.96 -23.13 13.04
CA LEU A 21 25.01 -21.68 13.25
C LEU A 21 24.22 -20.93 12.17
N GLY A 22 24.25 -21.39 10.91
CA GLY A 22 23.43 -20.84 9.83
C GLY A 22 21.94 -21.00 10.14
N ILE A 23 21.50 -22.19 10.57
CA ILE A 23 20.11 -22.42 11.00
C ILE A 23 19.75 -21.51 12.18
N LEU A 24 20.63 -21.37 13.16
CA LEU A 24 20.38 -20.51 14.32
C LEU A 24 20.20 -19.04 13.89
N LEU A 25 21.02 -18.55 12.96
CA LEU A 25 20.87 -17.21 12.40
C LEU A 25 19.53 -17.03 11.67
N VAL A 26 19.09 -18.02 10.87
CA VAL A 26 17.76 -18.00 10.24
C VAL A 26 16.67 -17.90 11.30
N LEU A 27 16.72 -18.75 12.31
CA LEU A 27 15.75 -18.73 13.41
C LEU A 27 15.77 -17.40 14.18
N THR A 28 16.95 -16.81 14.38
CA THR A 28 17.09 -15.50 15.00
C THR A 28 16.48 -14.40 14.11
N GLY A 29 16.64 -14.50 12.80
CA GLY A 29 16.05 -13.55 11.86
C GLY A 29 14.52 -13.65 11.78
N ILE A 30 13.97 -14.86 11.89
CA ILE A 30 12.52 -15.09 11.82
C ILE A 30 11.83 -14.79 13.17
N PHE A 31 12.44 -15.22 14.27
CA PHE A 31 11.81 -15.18 15.60
C PHE A 31 12.46 -14.16 16.55
N GLY A 32 13.44 -13.38 16.08
CA GLY A 32 14.22 -12.49 16.95
C GLY A 32 13.37 -11.44 17.63
N GLY A 33 12.44 -10.82 16.91
CA GLY A 33 11.46 -9.88 17.45
C GLY A 33 10.59 -10.54 18.52
N SER A 34 9.98 -11.68 18.21
CA SER A 34 9.13 -12.44 19.14
C SER A 34 9.90 -12.93 20.37
N ILE A 35 11.20 -13.31 20.22
CA ILE A 35 12.03 -13.73 21.35
C ILE A 35 12.35 -12.54 22.25
N VAL A 36 12.66 -11.38 21.68
CA VAL A 36 12.89 -10.15 22.47
C VAL A 36 11.63 -9.71 23.15
N GLY A 37 10.47 -9.75 22.48
CA GLY A 37 9.16 -9.45 23.05
C GLY A 37 8.78 -10.35 24.25
N MET A 38 9.30 -11.60 24.32
CA MET A 38 9.10 -12.46 25.51
C MET A 38 9.86 -11.99 26.76
N PHE A 39 10.91 -11.19 26.62
CA PHE A 39 11.73 -10.69 27.71
C PHE A 39 11.47 -9.23 28.06
N VAL A 40 10.72 -8.53 27.25
CA VAL A 40 10.24 -7.17 27.50
C VAL A 40 8.75 -7.29 27.78
N ASN A 41 8.20 -6.41 28.62
CA ASN A 41 6.75 -6.35 28.83
C ASN A 41 6.10 -5.78 27.56
N ASP A 42 5.98 -6.62 26.55
CA ASP A 42 5.22 -6.33 25.35
C ASP A 42 3.75 -6.26 25.74
N ILE A 43 3.17 -5.07 25.64
CA ILE A 43 1.80 -4.81 26.06
C ILE A 43 0.94 -4.70 24.82
N ASP A 44 -0.07 -5.53 24.79
CA ASP A 44 -1.20 -5.38 23.90
C ASP A 44 -2.02 -4.14 24.34
N LEU A 45 -1.92 -3.07 23.57
CA LEU A 45 -2.64 -1.81 23.82
C LEU A 45 -4.16 -1.96 23.72
N THR A 46 -4.66 -3.07 23.16
CA THR A 46 -6.10 -3.37 23.18
C THR A 46 -6.60 -3.86 24.52
N ASN A 47 -5.70 -4.31 25.39
CA ASN A 47 -6.03 -4.91 26.68
C ASN A 47 -5.13 -4.39 27.81
N ILE A 48 -5.14 -3.06 28.00
CA ILE A 48 -4.36 -2.41 29.05
C ILE A 48 -4.89 -2.82 30.41
N LYS A 49 -3.98 -3.36 31.25
CA LYS A 49 -4.28 -3.74 32.62
C LYS A 49 -3.78 -2.67 33.59
N PRO A 50 -4.47 -2.42 34.72
CA PRO A 50 -4.05 -1.44 35.72
C PRO A 50 -2.62 -1.65 36.23
N GLU A 51 -2.11 -2.88 36.18
CA GLU A 51 -0.75 -3.22 36.60
C GLU A 51 0.36 -2.66 35.73
N TYR A 52 0.02 -2.16 34.51
CA TYR A 52 0.96 -1.58 33.56
C TYR A 52 1.11 -0.06 33.71
N LEU A 53 0.20 0.58 34.45
CA LEU A 53 0.24 2.04 34.68
C LEU A 53 1.50 2.44 35.45
N ASP A 54 2.04 3.59 35.08
CA ASP A 54 3.26 4.19 35.64
C ASP A 54 4.50 3.29 35.52
N LYS A 55 4.47 2.35 34.57
CA LYS A 55 5.62 1.50 34.27
C LYS A 55 6.13 1.74 32.87
N THR A 56 7.44 1.53 32.72
CA THR A 56 8.05 1.47 31.42
C THR A 56 7.55 0.23 30.68
N ILE A 57 6.98 0.46 29.51
CA ILE A 57 6.44 -0.55 28.61
C ILE A 57 7.23 -0.53 27.30
N GLU A 58 7.18 -1.63 26.59
CA GLU A 58 7.56 -1.73 25.18
C GLU A 58 6.34 -2.22 24.42
N THR A 59 6.02 -1.57 23.30
CA THR A 59 4.86 -1.94 22.49
C THR A 59 5.12 -1.59 21.03
N ASP A 60 4.52 -2.36 20.15
CA ASP A 60 4.54 -2.08 18.71
C ASP A 60 3.35 -1.18 18.36
N ILE A 61 3.63 -0.13 17.61
CA ILE A 61 2.64 0.80 17.09
C ILE A 61 2.80 0.95 15.58
N ALA A 62 1.71 1.12 14.87
CA ALA A 62 1.72 1.65 13.53
C ALA A 62 1.76 3.18 13.61
N VAL A 63 2.72 3.80 12.93
CA VAL A 63 2.82 5.26 12.85
C VAL A 63 1.92 5.71 11.72
N ASN A 64 0.85 6.44 12.06
CA ASN A 64 -0.07 6.96 11.05
C ASN A 64 0.34 8.34 10.54
N TYR A 65 -0.19 8.71 9.37
CA TYR A 65 0.04 10.01 8.71
C TYR A 65 -0.67 11.18 9.40
N ASP A 66 -1.73 10.92 10.17
CA ASP A 66 -2.45 11.97 10.86
C ASP A 66 -1.67 12.50 12.06
N GLN A 67 -0.99 13.62 11.84
CA GLN A 67 -0.28 14.37 12.88
C GLN A 67 -1.18 15.47 13.41
N LEU A 68 -1.57 15.38 14.67
CA LEU A 68 -2.22 16.48 15.36
C LEU A 68 -1.15 17.29 16.12
N ASP A 69 -0.86 18.49 15.63
CA ASP A 69 0.01 19.42 16.33
C ASP A 69 -0.74 20.10 17.48
N LEU A 70 -0.45 19.68 18.70
CA LEU A 70 -0.81 20.47 19.87
C LEU A 70 0.27 21.51 20.16
N PRO A 71 -0.08 22.73 20.64
CA PRO A 71 0.87 23.84 20.81
C PRO A 71 2.10 23.53 21.66
N ASP A 72 2.07 22.53 22.52
CA ASP A 72 3.17 22.15 23.41
C ASP A 72 3.42 20.61 23.43
N LYS A 73 2.70 19.82 22.65
CA LYS A 73 2.82 18.36 22.58
C LYS A 73 2.52 17.89 21.18
N THR A 74 3.40 17.08 20.62
CA THR A 74 3.11 16.37 19.38
C THR A 74 2.18 15.21 19.73
N LEU A 75 0.89 15.40 19.51
CA LEU A 75 -0.08 14.35 19.66
C LEU A 75 -0.04 13.50 18.41
N GLN A 76 0.42 12.30 18.57
CA GLN A 76 0.30 11.31 17.50
C GLN A 76 -0.52 10.18 18.03
N ILE A 77 -1.54 9.96 17.33
CA ILE A 77 -2.51 8.98 17.65
C ILE A 77 -2.27 7.87 16.67
N PHE A 78 -2.02 6.69 17.17
CA PHE A 78 -2.45 5.48 16.49
C PHE A 78 -1.48 4.33 16.70
N GLY A 79 -1.87 3.41 17.56
CA GLY A 79 -1.45 2.03 17.49
C GLY A 79 -2.62 1.22 16.97
N TYR A 80 -2.49 0.65 15.82
CA TYR A 80 -3.39 -0.40 15.40
C TYR A 80 -3.05 -1.66 16.19
N ALA A 81 -4.00 -2.17 16.94
CA ALA A 81 -3.87 -3.46 17.55
C ALA A 81 -4.21 -4.54 16.52
N SER A 82 -3.37 -5.52 16.41
CA SER A 82 -3.64 -6.74 15.64
C SER A 82 -4.93 -7.40 16.14
N GLY A 83 -6.01 -7.36 15.34
CA GLY A 83 -7.25 -8.04 15.69
C GLY A 83 -8.55 -7.38 15.25
N GLY A 84 -8.54 -6.41 14.35
CA GLY A 84 -9.75 -5.85 13.73
C GLY A 84 -10.42 -4.68 14.46
N ASP A 85 -10.10 -4.42 15.71
CA ASP A 85 -10.57 -3.22 16.42
C ASP A 85 -9.47 -2.17 16.44
N TYR A 86 -9.64 -1.09 15.69
CA TYR A 86 -8.76 0.06 15.74
C TYR A 86 -8.79 0.69 17.14
N LYS A 87 -7.64 0.72 17.81
CA LYS A 87 -7.47 1.44 19.07
C LYS A 87 -6.41 2.51 18.88
N MET A 88 -6.74 3.71 19.31
CA MET A 88 -5.90 4.88 19.22
C MET A 88 -5.36 5.23 20.59
N ILE A 89 -4.08 5.58 20.69
CA ILE A 89 -3.43 5.95 21.95
C ILE A 89 -2.58 7.21 21.75
N GLU A 90 -2.63 8.12 22.73
CA GLU A 90 -1.76 9.29 22.73
C GLU A 90 -0.29 8.90 22.92
N LEU A 91 0.59 9.50 22.12
CA LEU A 91 2.03 9.41 22.26
C LEU A 91 2.62 10.78 22.61
N ASP A 92 3.26 10.90 23.72
CA ASP A 92 4.07 12.07 24.05
C ASP A 92 5.52 11.84 23.60
N LEU A 93 5.93 12.53 22.55
CA LEU A 93 7.27 12.42 21.97
C LEU A 93 8.25 13.47 22.51
N SER A 94 7.83 14.30 23.46
CA SER A 94 8.63 15.42 23.99
C SER A 94 9.96 14.98 24.61
N ALA A 95 10.02 13.76 25.15
CA ALA A 95 11.21 13.17 25.76
C ALA A 95 12.17 12.54 24.76
N LEU A 96 11.80 12.40 23.47
CA LEU A 96 12.65 11.81 22.45
C LEU A 96 13.80 12.74 22.05
N SER A 97 14.94 12.13 21.73
CA SER A 97 16.03 12.84 21.07
C SER A 97 15.61 13.31 19.68
N GLU A 98 16.21 14.39 19.17
CA GLU A 98 15.98 14.86 17.79
C GLU A 98 16.24 13.74 16.74
N ALA A 99 17.18 12.82 17.04
CA ALA A 99 17.48 11.70 16.16
C ALA A 99 16.35 10.68 16.14
N ASP A 100 15.77 10.36 17.32
CA ASP A 100 14.65 9.43 17.41
C ASP A 100 13.35 10.05 16.85
N GLN A 101 13.13 11.35 17.05
CA GLN A 101 12.02 12.06 16.40
C GLN A 101 12.09 11.96 14.88
N ARG A 102 13.29 12.16 14.28
CA ARG A 102 13.47 11.96 12.84
C ARG A 102 13.19 10.52 12.40
N ILE A 103 13.56 9.52 13.21
CA ILE A 103 13.23 8.12 12.94
C ILE A 103 11.72 7.92 12.98
N TYR A 104 11.04 8.53 13.95
CA TYR A 104 9.59 8.46 14.06
C TYR A 104 8.91 9.01 12.81
N TYR A 105 9.22 10.25 12.42
CA TYR A 105 8.65 10.88 11.23
C TYR A 105 9.02 10.17 9.91
N ALA A 106 10.21 9.56 9.85
CA ALA A 106 10.60 8.72 8.72
C ALA A 106 9.94 7.34 8.71
N SER A 107 9.16 6.99 9.73
CA SER A 107 8.47 5.70 9.88
C SER A 107 6.96 5.82 9.71
N LEU A 108 6.48 6.92 9.13
CA LEU A 108 5.06 7.09 8.80
C LEU A 108 4.57 5.90 7.94
N GLY A 109 3.43 5.34 8.27
CA GLY A 109 2.90 4.13 7.63
C GLY A 109 3.64 2.82 7.98
N GLN A 110 4.57 2.82 8.94
CA GLN A 110 5.32 1.63 9.35
C GLN A 110 5.06 1.24 10.80
N HIS A 111 5.26 -0.03 11.11
CA HIS A 111 5.31 -0.50 12.50
C HIS A 111 6.67 -0.20 13.12
N ILE A 112 6.66 0.45 14.26
CA ILE A 112 7.84 0.69 15.09
C ILE A 112 7.60 0.16 16.50
N THR A 113 8.65 -0.27 17.15
CA THR A 113 8.60 -0.59 18.57
C THR A 113 8.98 0.66 19.38
N ILE A 114 8.08 1.13 20.21
CA ILE A 114 8.34 2.23 21.15
C ILE A 114 8.57 1.70 22.56
N THR A 115 9.44 2.38 23.28
CA THR A 115 9.58 2.18 24.74
C THR A 115 9.21 3.49 25.43
N GLY A 116 8.36 3.43 26.43
CA GLY A 116 7.90 4.61 27.13
C GLY A 116 7.20 4.28 28.45
N THR A 117 6.71 5.28 29.14
CA THR A 117 5.92 5.13 30.37
C THR A 117 4.44 5.25 30.03
N LEU A 118 3.67 4.22 30.33
CA LEU A 118 2.21 4.22 30.15
C LEU A 118 1.55 4.94 31.32
N ARG A 119 0.77 5.98 31.04
CA ARG A 119 -0.06 6.66 32.05
C ARG A 119 -1.51 6.77 31.61
N ALA A 120 -2.42 6.86 32.57
CA ALA A 120 -3.80 7.22 32.29
C ALA A 120 -3.90 8.74 32.07
N LEU A 121 -4.74 9.13 31.12
CA LEU A 121 -5.20 10.52 30.97
C LEU A 121 -6.32 10.78 31.99
N ASP A 122 -6.32 11.95 32.59
CA ASP A 122 -7.48 12.39 33.33
C ASP A 122 -8.58 12.95 32.40
N ASP A 123 -9.76 13.24 32.94
CA ASP A 123 -10.90 13.67 32.12
C ASP A 123 -10.62 15.00 31.39
N GLU A 124 -9.82 15.91 31.96
CA GLU A 124 -9.47 17.21 31.38
C GLU A 124 -8.46 17.01 30.22
N GLU A 125 -7.44 16.18 30.43
CA GLU A 125 -6.45 15.81 29.39
C GLU A 125 -7.12 15.08 28.21
N PHE A 126 -8.03 14.15 28.50
CA PHE A 126 -8.75 13.42 27.45
C PHE A 126 -9.68 14.34 26.64
N ASP A 127 -10.34 15.29 27.30
CA ASP A 127 -11.13 16.32 26.65
C ASP A 127 -10.28 17.25 25.77
N GLU A 128 -9.04 17.57 26.19
CA GLU A 128 -8.10 18.36 25.36
C GLU A 128 -7.71 17.60 24.08
N VAL A 129 -7.47 16.28 24.18
CA VAL A 129 -7.23 15.40 23.03
C VAL A 129 -8.42 15.46 22.06
N ALA A 130 -9.63 15.24 22.59
CA ALA A 130 -10.85 15.26 21.79
C ALA A 130 -11.09 16.61 21.10
N GLN A 131 -10.87 17.72 21.81
CA GLN A 131 -11.00 19.07 21.24
C GLN A 131 -9.96 19.35 20.16
N SER A 132 -8.77 18.79 20.28
CA SER A 132 -7.72 18.95 19.28
C SER A 132 -8.07 18.16 18.02
N MET A 133 -8.49 16.91 18.17
CA MET A 133 -8.98 16.09 17.07
C MET A 133 -10.16 16.75 16.37
N TYR A 134 -11.16 17.20 17.15
CA TYR A 134 -12.33 17.88 16.60
C TYR A 134 -11.97 19.10 15.76
N ARG A 135 -10.99 19.91 16.19
CA ARG A 135 -10.51 21.05 15.42
C ARG A 135 -9.78 20.68 14.14
N HIS A 136 -9.08 19.56 14.15
CA HIS A 136 -8.35 19.06 12.98
C HIS A 136 -9.29 18.43 11.95
N TYR A 137 -10.25 17.64 12.41
CA TYR A 137 -11.20 16.92 11.54
C TYR A 137 -12.44 17.74 11.14
N ASP A 138 -12.83 18.77 11.89
CA ASP A 138 -14.02 19.61 11.59
C ASP A 138 -14.02 20.21 10.16
N PRO A 139 -12.89 20.60 9.54
CA PRO A 139 -12.86 21.04 8.15
C PRO A 139 -12.96 19.93 7.11
N ILE A 140 -12.57 18.70 7.44
CA ILE A 140 -12.30 17.63 6.48
C ILE A 140 -13.51 16.68 6.33
N TYR A 141 -14.23 16.41 7.42
CA TYR A 141 -15.14 15.26 7.47
C TYR A 141 -16.63 15.61 7.57
N TYR A 142 -17.06 16.89 7.52
CA TYR A 142 -18.46 17.18 7.81
C TYR A 142 -19.17 18.07 6.81
N GLU A 143 -20.38 17.62 6.44
CA GLU A 143 -21.39 18.28 5.64
C GLU A 143 -21.39 19.81 5.81
N ARG A 144 -21.34 20.54 4.72
CA ARG A 144 -21.43 22.02 4.67
C ARG A 144 -22.60 22.58 5.46
N ASP A 145 -23.64 21.77 5.76
CA ASP A 145 -24.87 22.21 6.42
C ASP A 145 -25.13 21.64 7.82
N ARG A 146 -24.32 20.66 8.29
CA ARG A 146 -24.46 20.07 9.62
C ARG A 146 -23.11 19.95 10.34
N LYS A 147 -22.82 20.94 11.19
CA LYS A 147 -21.69 20.79 12.12
C LYS A 147 -22.05 19.73 13.16
N ILE A 148 -21.24 18.68 13.24
CA ILE A 148 -21.26 17.78 14.38
C ILE A 148 -20.90 18.57 15.63
N THR A 149 -21.62 18.35 16.69
CA THR A 149 -21.27 18.91 18.00
C THR A 149 -20.08 18.15 18.60
N LEU A 150 -19.34 18.78 19.51
CA LEU A 150 -18.27 18.10 20.24
C LEU A 150 -18.79 16.84 20.96
N ASP A 151 -20.01 16.87 21.46
CA ASP A 151 -20.64 15.72 22.13
C ASP A 151 -20.89 14.56 21.16
N GLU A 152 -21.36 14.84 19.92
CA GLU A 152 -21.52 13.83 18.86
C GLU A 152 -20.16 13.29 18.41
N PHE A 153 -19.12 14.14 18.32
CA PHE A 153 -17.76 13.73 18.02
C PHE A 153 -17.21 12.75 19.07
N HIS A 154 -17.43 13.06 20.36
CA HIS A 154 -17.08 12.14 21.45
C HIS A 154 -17.82 10.80 21.35
N GLU A 155 -19.07 10.81 20.95
CA GLU A 155 -19.90 9.61 20.88
C GLU A 155 -19.49 8.68 19.73
N PHE A 156 -19.10 9.22 18.56
CA PHE A 156 -18.85 8.42 17.36
C PHE A 156 -17.37 8.28 17.00
N ILE A 157 -16.60 9.36 17.07
CA ILE A 157 -15.21 9.39 16.56
C ILE A 157 -14.19 9.05 17.66
N MET A 158 -14.49 9.42 18.93
CA MET A 158 -13.59 9.12 20.05
C MET A 158 -13.71 7.69 20.60
N GLN A 159 -14.65 6.88 20.10
CA GLN A 159 -14.81 5.49 20.57
C GLN A 159 -13.54 4.63 20.48
N PRO A 160 -12.74 4.69 19.38
CA PRO A 160 -11.51 3.93 19.29
C PRO A 160 -10.36 4.52 20.14
N VAL A 161 -10.45 5.77 20.59
CA VAL A 161 -9.39 6.41 21.37
C VAL A 161 -9.43 5.91 22.82
N ILE A 162 -8.33 5.34 23.28
CA ILE A 162 -8.21 4.89 24.66
C ILE A 162 -7.67 6.00 25.55
N PRO A 163 -8.17 6.17 26.80
CA PRO A 163 -7.79 7.26 27.71
C PRO A 163 -6.43 7.00 28.38
N TYR A 164 -5.42 6.77 27.56
CA TYR A 164 -4.05 6.52 28.00
C TYR A 164 -3.06 7.24 27.09
N CYS A 165 -1.89 7.57 27.65
CA CYS A 165 -0.76 8.15 26.94
C CYS A 165 0.48 7.30 27.16
N VAL A 166 1.33 7.18 26.14
CA VAL A 166 2.68 6.65 26.28
C VAL A 166 3.67 7.80 26.15
N GLU A 167 4.35 8.14 27.25
CA GLU A 167 5.47 9.07 27.24
C GLU A 167 6.68 8.34 26.63
N VAL A 168 6.91 8.54 25.33
CA VAL A 168 7.90 7.76 24.56
C VAL A 168 9.32 8.23 24.89
N THR A 169 10.15 7.31 25.32
CA THR A 169 11.56 7.59 25.68
C THR A 169 12.57 7.07 24.67
N SER A 170 12.20 6.08 23.87
CA SER A 170 13.03 5.59 22.77
C SER A 170 12.22 4.86 21.72
N ILE A 171 12.75 4.86 20.50
CA ILE A 171 12.22 4.15 19.34
C ILE A 171 13.23 3.11 18.91
N ARG A 172 12.73 1.92 18.59
CA ARG A 172 13.55 0.83 18.08
C ARG A 172 13.06 0.37 16.73
N THR A 173 13.91 0.55 15.73
CA THR A 173 13.75 -0.06 14.41
C THR A 173 14.86 -1.12 14.28
N PHE A 174 14.59 -2.37 14.62
CA PHE A 174 15.60 -3.42 14.48
C PHE A 174 15.22 -4.34 13.32
N ASN A 175 15.99 -4.23 12.23
CA ASN A 175 15.79 -5.10 11.08
C ASN A 175 16.45 -6.48 11.33
N TRP A 176 15.62 -7.51 11.55
CA TRP A 176 16.03 -8.90 11.74
C TRP A 176 16.36 -9.61 10.43
N MET A 177 15.93 -9.08 9.28
CA MET A 177 16.10 -9.68 7.97
C MET A 177 17.55 -10.01 7.58
N PRO A 178 18.57 -9.19 7.90
CA PRO A 178 19.97 -9.53 7.61
C PRO A 178 20.40 -10.85 8.25
N PHE A 179 19.89 -11.19 9.44
CA PHE A 179 20.21 -12.45 10.11
C PHE A 179 19.64 -13.64 9.34
N THR A 180 18.40 -13.52 8.82
CA THR A 180 17.79 -14.54 7.97
C THR A 180 18.58 -14.76 6.69
N VAL A 181 18.91 -13.69 5.96
CA VAL A 181 19.64 -13.75 4.70
C VAL A 181 21.04 -14.34 4.89
N VAL A 182 21.79 -13.85 5.87
CA VAL A 182 23.14 -14.36 6.18
C VAL A 182 23.06 -15.82 6.65
N GLY A 183 22.06 -16.16 7.45
CA GLY A 183 21.84 -17.52 7.93
C GLY A 183 21.58 -18.50 6.79
N ILE A 184 20.71 -18.15 5.84
CA ILE A 184 20.44 -18.94 4.63
C ILE A 184 21.72 -19.14 3.82
N LEU A 185 22.47 -18.06 3.55
CA LEU A 185 23.74 -18.14 2.82
C LEU A 185 24.75 -19.09 3.50
N VAL A 186 24.93 -18.95 4.82
CA VAL A 186 25.83 -19.82 5.60
C VAL A 186 25.36 -21.26 5.56
N PHE A 187 24.05 -21.51 5.73
CA PHE A 187 23.46 -22.87 5.65
C PHE A 187 23.72 -23.51 4.29
N VAL A 188 23.38 -22.82 3.21
CA VAL A 188 23.52 -23.33 1.85
C VAL A 188 24.99 -23.64 1.50
N VAL A 189 25.90 -22.71 1.78
CA VAL A 189 27.35 -22.92 1.55
C VAL A 189 27.87 -24.11 2.34
N THR A 190 27.47 -24.24 3.61
CA THR A 190 27.94 -25.34 4.46
C THR A 190 27.30 -26.68 4.08
N LEU A 191 26.06 -26.69 3.61
CA LEU A 191 25.40 -27.90 3.06
C LEU A 191 26.18 -28.42 1.85
N VAL A 192 26.54 -27.55 0.92
CA VAL A 192 27.36 -27.92 -0.25
C VAL A 192 28.71 -28.49 0.16
N LEU A 193 29.40 -27.83 1.10
CA LEU A 193 30.68 -28.31 1.64
C LEU A 193 30.51 -29.69 2.29
N MET A 194 29.43 -29.92 3.02
CA MET A 194 29.10 -31.19 3.65
C MET A 194 28.94 -32.30 2.61
N VAL A 195 28.14 -32.06 1.55
CA VAL A 195 27.98 -33.00 0.43
C VAL A 195 29.31 -33.35 -0.21
N CYS A 196 30.16 -32.34 -0.49
CA CYS A 196 31.49 -32.56 -1.04
C CYS A 196 32.39 -33.43 -0.13
N LEU A 197 32.32 -33.21 1.17
CA LEU A 197 33.12 -33.96 2.15
C LEU A 197 32.65 -35.40 2.32
N VAL A 198 31.31 -35.60 2.34
CA VAL A 198 30.70 -36.94 2.53
C VAL A 198 30.95 -37.82 1.30
N PHE A 199 30.69 -37.30 0.11
CA PHE A 199 30.81 -38.05 -1.15
C PHE A 199 32.22 -38.08 -1.72
N LYS A 200 33.21 -37.43 -1.05
CA LYS A 200 34.61 -37.36 -1.48
C LYS A 200 34.78 -36.95 -2.94
N LEU A 201 33.93 -36.06 -3.41
CA LEU A 201 33.91 -35.63 -4.76
C LEU A 201 35.22 -34.93 -5.16
N LYS A 202 35.67 -35.13 -6.42
CA LYS A 202 36.88 -34.44 -6.91
C LYS A 202 36.58 -32.94 -6.95
N LYS A 203 37.16 -32.19 -5.99
CA LYS A 203 36.93 -30.77 -5.75
C LYS A 203 37.01 -29.88 -6.99
N LYS A 204 37.87 -30.26 -7.97
CA LYS A 204 38.11 -29.47 -9.18
C LYS A 204 36.96 -29.42 -10.18
N VAL A 205 36.02 -30.37 -10.12
CA VAL A 205 34.89 -30.45 -11.06
C VAL A 205 33.55 -30.13 -10.37
N VAL A 206 33.34 -30.68 -9.18
CA VAL A 206 32.05 -30.57 -8.51
C VAL A 206 31.84 -29.21 -7.87
N LEU A 207 32.88 -28.63 -7.30
CA LEU A 207 32.77 -27.30 -6.70
C LEU A 207 32.30 -26.22 -7.71
N PRO A 208 32.94 -26.08 -8.89
CA PRO A 208 32.46 -25.15 -9.92
C PRO A 208 31.03 -25.43 -10.37
N VAL A 209 30.65 -26.71 -10.59
CA VAL A 209 29.29 -27.06 -11.02
C VAL A 209 28.24 -26.69 -9.96
N VAL A 210 28.51 -27.01 -8.69
CA VAL A 210 27.57 -26.68 -7.63
C VAL A 210 27.47 -25.17 -7.42
N TYR A 211 28.59 -24.44 -7.42
CA TYR A 211 28.55 -22.96 -7.38
C TYR A 211 27.81 -22.36 -8.57
N SER A 212 28.07 -22.90 -9.78
CA SER A 212 27.34 -22.44 -10.98
C SER A 212 25.84 -22.68 -10.86
N LEU A 213 25.40 -23.85 -10.38
CA LEU A 213 23.99 -24.15 -10.16
C LEU A 213 23.38 -23.24 -9.08
N MET A 214 24.11 -22.99 -7.99
CA MET A 214 23.66 -22.10 -6.90
C MET A 214 23.49 -20.65 -7.33
N VAL A 215 24.22 -20.20 -8.34
CA VAL A 215 24.10 -18.84 -8.91
C VAL A 215 23.12 -18.81 -10.10
N ILE A 216 23.25 -19.77 -11.01
CA ILE A 216 22.48 -19.77 -12.26
C ILE A 216 21.00 -20.08 -11.99
N VAL A 217 20.68 -21.04 -11.12
CA VAL A 217 19.27 -21.39 -10.88
C VAL A 217 18.48 -20.24 -10.25
N PRO A 218 18.93 -19.61 -9.14
CA PRO A 218 18.26 -18.41 -8.62
C PRO A 218 18.25 -17.26 -9.64
N ALA A 219 19.33 -17.06 -10.38
CA ALA A 219 19.40 -16.01 -11.40
C ALA A 219 18.36 -16.21 -12.53
N ILE A 220 18.09 -17.45 -12.91
CA ILE A 220 17.04 -17.78 -13.89
C ILE A 220 15.67 -17.59 -13.27
N LEU A 221 15.42 -18.12 -12.06
CA LEU A 221 14.14 -18.03 -11.38
C LEU A 221 13.74 -16.60 -11.04
N LEU A 222 14.71 -15.77 -10.68
CA LEU A 222 14.49 -14.37 -10.28
C LEU A 222 14.80 -13.38 -11.42
N PHE A 223 14.98 -13.87 -12.64
CA PHE A 223 15.44 -13.01 -13.73
C PHE A 223 14.49 -11.83 -14.00
N ASN A 224 13.20 -12.10 -14.08
CA ASN A 224 12.19 -11.05 -14.30
C ASN A 224 12.05 -10.13 -13.08
N HIS A 225 12.13 -10.65 -11.86
CA HIS A 225 12.15 -9.84 -10.64
C HIS A 225 13.33 -8.85 -10.65
N PHE A 226 14.54 -9.32 -10.97
CA PHE A 226 15.69 -8.43 -11.08
C PHE A 226 15.55 -7.41 -12.24
N ARG A 227 14.98 -7.80 -13.37
CA ARG A 227 14.71 -6.85 -14.46
C ARG A 227 13.73 -5.76 -14.01
N THR A 228 12.64 -6.13 -13.33
CA THR A 228 11.66 -5.20 -12.77
C THR A 228 12.32 -4.26 -11.77
N MET A 229 13.07 -4.78 -10.79
CA MET A 229 13.80 -3.95 -9.81
C MET A 229 14.80 -2.99 -10.47
N LEU A 230 15.50 -3.43 -11.51
CA LEU A 230 16.48 -2.60 -12.22
C LEU A 230 15.83 -1.58 -13.17
N SER A 231 14.56 -1.75 -13.49
CA SER A 231 13.81 -0.81 -14.34
C SER A 231 13.24 0.38 -13.56
N VAL A 232 13.31 0.36 -12.24
CA VAL A 232 12.88 1.50 -11.41
C VAL A 232 13.77 2.70 -11.66
N HIS A 233 13.17 3.79 -12.12
CA HIS A 233 13.86 5.04 -12.42
C HIS A 233 13.13 6.20 -11.76
N LYS A 234 13.88 7.06 -11.06
CA LYS A 234 13.38 8.35 -10.58
C LYS A 234 13.34 9.34 -11.74
N LEU A 235 12.18 9.89 -12.05
CA LEU A 235 11.99 10.90 -13.09
C LEU A 235 11.99 12.32 -12.53
N ALA A 236 11.36 12.51 -11.37
CA ALA A 236 11.33 13.77 -10.63
C ALA A 236 11.34 13.48 -9.13
N ASP A 237 11.37 14.49 -8.27
CA ASP A 237 11.18 14.29 -6.83
C ASP A 237 9.81 13.68 -6.60
N GLY A 238 9.73 12.63 -5.77
CA GLY A 238 8.51 11.88 -5.51
C GLY A 238 7.97 11.05 -6.70
N PHE A 239 8.59 11.07 -7.89
CA PHE A 239 8.06 10.39 -9.08
C PHE A 239 8.99 9.34 -9.65
N TYR A 240 8.49 8.11 -9.70
CA TYR A 240 9.19 6.93 -10.18
C TYR A 240 8.46 6.26 -11.32
N THR A 241 9.20 5.57 -12.18
CA THR A 241 8.65 4.66 -13.19
C THR A 241 9.21 3.27 -13.03
N MET A 242 8.42 2.26 -13.40
CA MET A 242 8.81 0.86 -13.36
C MET A 242 8.23 0.09 -14.55
N LYS A 243 9.01 -0.85 -15.10
CA LYS A 243 8.52 -1.86 -16.03
C LYS A 243 8.27 -3.16 -15.30
N ASN A 244 7.05 -3.64 -15.34
CA ASN A 244 6.71 -4.96 -14.82
C ASN A 244 7.02 -6.04 -15.85
N TYR A 245 8.11 -6.77 -15.65
CA TYR A 245 8.52 -7.87 -16.53
C TYR A 245 7.92 -9.20 -16.07
N GLU A 246 6.61 -9.40 -16.31
CA GLU A 246 5.92 -10.66 -16.01
C GLU A 246 6.08 -11.06 -14.52
N CYS A 247 6.02 -10.09 -13.62
CA CYS A 247 6.08 -10.36 -12.17
C CYS A 247 4.69 -10.47 -11.55
N THR A 248 3.60 -10.30 -12.34
CA THR A 248 2.23 -10.44 -11.88
C THR A 248 1.62 -11.76 -12.35
N ASP A 249 0.88 -12.40 -11.45
CA ASP A 249 0.02 -13.55 -11.73
C ASP A 249 -1.44 -13.12 -11.53
N THR A 250 -2.00 -12.44 -12.53
CA THR A 250 -3.37 -11.93 -12.47
C THR A 250 -4.39 -13.05 -12.32
N GLN A 251 -4.19 -14.19 -12.99
CA GLN A 251 -5.10 -15.34 -12.86
C GLN A 251 -5.04 -15.95 -11.46
N GLY A 252 -3.84 -16.06 -10.89
CA GLY A 252 -3.65 -16.52 -9.52
C GLY A 252 -4.25 -15.53 -8.50
N MET A 253 -4.09 -14.23 -8.73
CA MET A 253 -4.70 -13.18 -7.90
C MET A 253 -6.23 -13.27 -7.93
N LEU A 254 -6.83 -13.36 -9.10
CA LEU A 254 -8.29 -13.48 -9.28
C LEU A 254 -8.83 -14.80 -8.69
N ALA A 255 -8.01 -15.83 -8.59
CA ALA A 255 -8.38 -17.12 -7.99
C ALA A 255 -7.99 -17.23 -6.51
N SER A 256 -7.40 -16.21 -5.90
CA SER A 256 -6.83 -16.29 -4.56
C SER A 256 -7.88 -16.37 -3.45
N ASN A 257 -9.08 -15.83 -3.67
CA ASN A 257 -10.16 -15.76 -2.68
C ASN A 257 -9.69 -15.08 -1.39
N VAL A 258 -9.10 -13.90 -1.53
CA VAL A 258 -8.51 -13.13 -0.44
C VAL A 258 -9.50 -12.07 0.00
N ASP A 259 -9.87 -12.09 1.28
CA ASP A 259 -10.89 -11.25 1.87
C ASP A 259 -10.35 -10.06 2.67
N ASN A 260 -9.03 -9.99 2.89
CA ASN A 260 -8.41 -8.89 3.62
C ASN A 260 -6.97 -8.60 3.18
N ILE A 261 -6.47 -7.43 3.51
CA ILE A 261 -5.13 -6.95 3.14
C ILE A 261 -4.01 -7.87 3.64
N ASN A 262 -4.13 -8.44 4.85
CA ASN A 262 -3.07 -9.29 5.40
C ASN A 262 -2.95 -10.61 4.64
N ASP A 263 -4.08 -11.22 4.27
CA ASP A 263 -4.11 -12.43 3.48
C ASP A 263 -3.63 -12.16 2.06
N PHE A 264 -3.98 -11.00 1.48
CA PHE A 264 -3.44 -10.55 0.20
C PHE A 264 -1.91 -10.38 0.23
N LEU A 265 -1.37 -9.72 1.25
CA LEU A 265 0.08 -9.61 1.43
C LEU A 265 0.72 -10.99 1.62
N GLY A 266 0.08 -11.88 2.38
CA GLY A 266 0.50 -13.28 2.52
C GLY A 266 0.55 -13.99 1.18
N TRP A 267 -0.52 -13.90 0.39
CA TRP A 267 -0.61 -14.48 -0.93
C TRP A 267 0.50 -13.96 -1.87
N THR A 268 0.71 -12.63 -1.92
CA THR A 268 1.74 -12.03 -2.75
C THR A 268 3.15 -12.44 -2.33
N LEU A 269 3.42 -12.49 -1.02
CA LEU A 269 4.71 -12.93 -0.49
C LEU A 269 5.00 -14.40 -0.83
N ASP A 270 4.01 -15.27 -0.73
CA ASP A 270 4.15 -16.69 -1.03
C ASP A 270 4.40 -16.93 -2.52
N ASN A 271 3.68 -16.22 -3.40
CA ASN A 271 3.74 -16.45 -4.84
C ASN A 271 4.90 -15.71 -5.52
N HIS A 272 5.28 -14.52 -5.03
CA HIS A 272 6.29 -13.68 -5.69
C HIS A 272 7.61 -13.58 -4.93
N LEU A 273 7.59 -13.67 -3.61
CA LEU A 273 8.78 -13.55 -2.77
C LEU A 273 9.12 -14.86 -2.04
N TYR A 274 8.59 -15.99 -2.52
CA TYR A 274 8.92 -17.34 -2.03
C TYR A 274 8.71 -17.51 -0.51
N GLY A 275 7.63 -16.95 0.03
CA GLY A 275 7.31 -17.03 1.45
C GLY A 275 8.22 -16.13 2.30
N ALA A 276 8.66 -14.99 1.77
CA ALA A 276 9.36 -13.99 2.58
C ALA A 276 8.48 -13.56 3.75
N PRO A 277 9.09 -13.26 4.92
CA PRO A 277 8.29 -12.75 6.04
C PRO A 277 7.59 -11.46 5.64
N ASN A 278 6.35 -11.28 6.09
CA ASN A 278 5.63 -10.03 5.93
C ASN A 278 6.36 -8.94 6.73
N VAL A 279 6.93 -7.98 6.01
CA VAL A 279 7.62 -6.81 6.57
C VAL A 279 6.82 -5.54 6.34
N PHE A 280 5.64 -5.66 5.70
CA PHE A 280 4.75 -4.56 5.41
C PHE A 280 3.87 -4.31 6.62
N SER A 281 3.73 -3.06 6.96
CA SER A 281 2.80 -2.60 8.00
C SER A 281 1.40 -2.45 7.42
N ASN A 282 0.40 -2.48 8.27
CA ASN A 282 -0.95 -2.11 7.87
C ASN A 282 -0.91 -0.69 7.31
N VAL A 283 -1.43 -0.53 6.12
CA VAL A 283 -1.47 0.75 5.44
C VAL A 283 -2.89 1.27 5.56
N ASP A 284 -3.03 2.51 6.00
CA ASP A 284 -4.29 3.23 5.96
C ASP A 284 -4.38 3.96 4.61
N PHE A 285 -5.49 3.79 3.91
CA PHE A 285 -5.70 4.31 2.57
C PHE A 285 -6.85 5.33 2.56
N SER A 286 -6.75 6.39 3.34
CA SER A 286 -7.74 7.46 3.30
C SER A 286 -7.45 8.42 2.16
N TYR A 287 -8.21 8.34 1.05
CA TYR A 287 -7.99 9.11 -0.17
C TYR A 287 -9.11 10.12 -0.43
N GLY A 288 -8.75 11.33 -0.84
CA GLY A 288 -9.61 12.18 -1.66
C GLY A 288 -9.41 11.84 -3.14
N CYS A 289 -10.42 11.96 -3.98
CA CYS A 289 -10.28 11.62 -5.39
C CYS A 289 -11.31 12.34 -6.26
N SER A 290 -11.01 12.44 -7.56
CA SER A 290 -12.02 12.75 -8.59
C SER A 290 -11.73 12.02 -9.88
N ALA A 291 -12.76 11.70 -10.65
CA ALA A 291 -12.64 11.03 -11.95
C ALA A 291 -13.73 11.50 -12.91
N PHE A 292 -13.42 11.51 -14.21
CA PHE A 292 -14.41 11.81 -15.24
C PHE A 292 -14.05 11.22 -16.61
N ALA A 293 -15.05 11.07 -17.47
CA ALA A 293 -14.92 10.72 -18.88
C ALA A 293 -15.27 11.90 -19.78
N ALA A 294 -14.46 12.15 -20.78
CA ALA A 294 -14.64 13.20 -21.78
C ALA A 294 -14.30 12.72 -23.20
N VAL A 295 -14.51 13.57 -24.19
CA VAL A 295 -14.18 13.29 -25.60
C VAL A 295 -13.43 14.47 -26.17
N THR A 296 -12.37 14.25 -26.97
CA THR A 296 -11.67 15.33 -27.65
C THR A 296 -12.49 15.87 -28.84
N PRO A 297 -12.21 17.07 -29.33
CA PRO A 297 -12.80 17.56 -30.58
C PRO A 297 -12.57 16.65 -31.79
N GLU A 298 -11.53 15.83 -31.76
CA GLU A 298 -11.17 14.85 -32.78
C GLU A 298 -11.92 13.53 -32.63
N GLY A 299 -12.51 13.30 -31.46
CA GLY A 299 -13.33 12.13 -31.14
C GLY A 299 -12.64 11.08 -30.26
N ASP A 300 -11.43 11.35 -29.75
CA ASP A 300 -10.73 10.46 -28.83
C ASP A 300 -11.35 10.52 -27.44
N HIS A 301 -11.37 9.40 -26.74
CA HIS A 301 -11.95 9.29 -25.41
C HIS A 301 -10.90 9.52 -24.32
N LEU A 302 -11.24 10.40 -23.39
CA LEU A 302 -10.38 10.78 -22.27
C LEU A 302 -10.92 10.24 -20.94
N PHE A 303 -9.99 9.79 -20.09
CA PHE A 303 -10.21 9.50 -18.69
C PHE A 303 -9.37 10.46 -17.85
N GLY A 304 -10.02 11.37 -17.12
CA GLY A 304 -9.39 12.32 -16.20
C GLY A 304 -9.45 11.81 -14.76
N ARG A 305 -8.38 12.00 -13.97
CA ARG A 305 -8.23 11.44 -12.63
C ARG A 305 -7.38 12.34 -11.73
N ASN A 306 -7.88 12.74 -10.55
CA ASN A 306 -7.08 13.24 -9.43
C ASN A 306 -7.01 12.18 -8.34
N PHE A 307 -5.82 11.92 -7.86
CA PHE A 307 -5.55 11.15 -6.66
C PHE A 307 -5.07 12.09 -5.56
N ASP A 308 -5.83 12.17 -4.48
CA ASP A 308 -5.56 13.05 -3.37
C ASP A 308 -5.15 12.21 -2.15
N LEU A 309 -3.90 12.33 -1.75
CA LEU A 309 -3.32 11.74 -0.55
C LEU A 309 -2.29 12.73 0.03
N PHE A 310 -1.83 12.50 1.25
CA PHE A 310 -0.71 13.26 1.81
C PHE A 310 0.54 13.05 0.95
N GLU A 311 1.51 13.98 1.06
CA GLU A 311 2.77 13.96 0.32
C GLU A 311 3.45 12.58 0.41
N THR A 312 3.38 11.81 -0.68
CA THR A 312 3.93 10.45 -0.83
C THR A 312 4.74 10.35 -2.12
N ASP A 313 5.20 9.14 -2.45
CA ASP A 313 5.96 8.90 -3.69
C ASP A 313 5.08 8.17 -4.72
N THR A 314 4.96 8.74 -5.90
CA THR A 314 4.14 8.24 -7.02
C THR A 314 4.93 7.25 -7.89
N LEU A 315 4.28 6.14 -8.26
CA LEU A 315 4.84 5.15 -9.18
C LEU A 315 3.97 4.96 -10.42
N MET A 316 4.51 5.25 -11.58
CA MET A 316 3.92 4.86 -12.86
C MET A 316 4.47 3.49 -13.29
N ILE A 317 3.58 2.54 -13.55
CA ILE A 317 3.91 1.17 -13.89
C ILE A 317 3.49 0.89 -15.34
N HIS A 318 4.45 0.49 -16.16
CA HIS A 318 4.18 -0.11 -17.46
C HIS A 318 4.19 -1.64 -17.33
N SER A 319 3.08 -2.29 -17.65
CA SER A 319 2.92 -3.75 -17.60
C SER A 319 2.53 -4.30 -18.96
N HIS A 320 3.15 -5.43 -19.33
CA HIS A 320 2.75 -6.19 -20.52
C HIS A 320 2.93 -7.69 -20.19
N PRO A 321 2.03 -8.27 -19.38
CA PRO A 321 2.10 -9.69 -19.01
C PRO A 321 1.70 -10.59 -20.18
N ASP A 322 2.25 -11.80 -20.21
CA ASP A 322 1.88 -12.80 -21.23
C ASP A 322 0.38 -13.15 -21.14
N GLY A 323 -0.34 -12.93 -22.24
CA GLY A 323 -1.77 -13.24 -22.33
C GLY A 323 -2.72 -12.25 -21.64
N ALA A 324 -2.20 -11.09 -21.24
CA ALA A 324 -2.96 -9.96 -20.73
C ALA A 324 -2.74 -8.72 -21.61
N TYR A 325 -3.59 -7.70 -21.45
CA TYR A 325 -3.42 -6.43 -22.16
C TYR A 325 -2.22 -5.64 -21.62
N GLU A 326 -1.51 -4.97 -22.53
CA GLU A 326 -0.51 -3.97 -22.16
C GLU A 326 -1.21 -2.80 -21.44
N SER A 327 -0.62 -2.31 -20.34
CA SER A 327 -1.23 -1.27 -19.52
C SER A 327 -0.22 -0.29 -18.95
N ILE A 328 -0.71 0.95 -18.70
CA ILE A 328 -0.07 1.95 -17.86
C ILE A 328 -0.97 2.15 -16.64
N ALA A 329 -0.41 2.09 -15.47
CA ALA A 329 -1.16 2.26 -14.23
C ALA A 329 -0.36 3.05 -13.19
N MET A 330 -1.07 3.73 -12.30
CA MET A 330 -0.50 4.51 -11.22
C MET A 330 -0.68 3.78 -9.89
N ALA A 331 0.31 3.90 -9.04
CA ALA A 331 0.29 3.36 -7.69
C ALA A 331 1.02 4.31 -6.74
N ASP A 332 0.57 4.33 -5.49
CA ASP A 332 1.21 5.05 -4.42
C ASP A 332 2.20 4.13 -3.69
N LEU A 333 3.46 4.55 -3.59
CA LEU A 333 4.50 3.75 -2.95
C LEU A 333 4.28 3.58 -1.44
N ALA A 334 3.59 4.51 -0.79
CA ALA A 334 3.28 4.43 0.63
C ALA A 334 2.41 3.21 0.98
N VAL A 335 1.62 2.72 0.05
CA VAL A 335 0.80 1.49 0.19
C VAL A 335 1.62 0.30 0.69
N LEU A 336 2.88 0.20 0.32
CA LEU A 336 3.79 -0.84 0.79
C LEU A 336 4.88 -0.28 1.74
N GLY A 337 4.68 0.92 2.30
CA GLY A 337 5.63 1.57 3.17
C GLY A 337 6.96 1.91 2.47
N VAL A 338 6.94 2.05 1.15
CA VAL A 338 8.10 2.47 0.36
C VAL A 338 8.06 4.00 0.25
N SER A 339 9.10 4.66 0.72
CA SER A 339 9.25 6.12 0.55
C SER A 339 10.72 6.53 0.55
N GLU A 340 11.05 7.67 -0.03
CA GLU A 340 12.42 8.19 -0.10
C GLU A 340 13.08 8.30 1.28
N ASN A 341 12.30 8.60 2.30
CA ASN A 341 12.78 8.82 3.66
C ASN A 341 12.72 7.58 4.56
N SER A 342 12.30 6.42 4.01
CA SER A 342 12.19 5.17 4.76
C SER A 342 13.39 4.23 4.57
N ASN A 343 13.50 3.20 5.42
CA ASN A 343 14.45 2.10 5.24
C ASN A 343 14.17 1.29 3.96
N MET A 344 12.98 1.41 3.40
CA MET A 344 12.56 0.85 2.12
C MET A 344 12.51 1.92 1.03
N SER A 345 13.50 2.82 0.99
CA SER A 345 13.61 3.81 -0.08
C SER A 345 13.53 3.15 -1.48
N PRO A 346 12.82 3.77 -2.45
CA PRO A 346 12.75 3.28 -3.84
C PRO A 346 14.14 3.08 -4.48
N ASP A 347 15.15 3.77 -3.99
CA ASP A 347 16.54 3.61 -4.44
C ASP A 347 17.28 2.46 -3.76
N SER A 348 16.75 1.92 -2.67
CA SER A 348 17.31 0.79 -1.96
C SER A 348 16.98 -0.54 -2.62
N PHE A 349 17.81 -1.57 -2.37
CA PHE A 349 17.51 -2.92 -2.84
C PHE A 349 16.21 -3.48 -2.24
N LEU A 350 15.93 -3.15 -0.98
CA LEU A 350 14.72 -3.61 -0.29
C LEU A 350 13.46 -2.91 -0.82
N GLY A 351 13.49 -1.59 -0.97
CA GLY A 351 12.39 -0.84 -1.55
C GLY A 351 12.07 -1.30 -2.97
N ARG A 352 13.07 -1.44 -3.84
CA ARG A 352 12.87 -2.00 -5.19
C ARG A 352 12.32 -3.43 -5.16
N GLY A 353 12.71 -4.23 -4.17
CA GLY A 353 12.15 -5.56 -3.95
C GLY A 353 10.67 -5.52 -3.56
N ALA A 354 10.27 -4.59 -2.71
CA ALA A 354 8.88 -4.36 -2.35
C ALA A 354 8.05 -3.89 -3.55
N MET A 355 8.61 -3.01 -4.38
CA MET A 355 7.93 -2.48 -5.57
C MET A 355 7.51 -3.55 -6.59
N ILE A 356 8.06 -4.78 -6.54
CA ILE A 356 7.61 -5.91 -7.38
C ILE A 356 6.12 -6.22 -7.15
N MET A 357 5.59 -5.92 -5.97
CA MET A 357 4.18 -6.17 -5.63
C MET A 357 3.25 -5.02 -6.03
N MET A 358 3.80 -3.83 -6.32
CA MET A 358 3.00 -2.64 -6.69
C MET A 358 2.03 -2.86 -7.86
N PRO A 359 2.34 -3.67 -8.88
CA PRO A 359 1.40 -3.93 -9.97
C PRO A 359 0.04 -4.48 -9.53
N TYR A 360 -0.07 -5.09 -8.35
CA TYR A 360 -1.33 -5.61 -7.82
C TYR A 360 -2.19 -4.55 -7.09
N VAL A 361 -1.57 -3.47 -6.63
CA VAL A 361 -2.20 -2.41 -5.82
C VAL A 361 -2.24 -1.08 -6.58
N VAL A 362 -2.50 -1.16 -7.87
CA VAL A 362 -2.69 0.03 -8.70
C VAL A 362 -4.05 0.68 -8.39
N VAL A 363 -4.08 2.00 -8.40
CA VAL A 363 -5.27 2.77 -8.03
C VAL A 363 -6.00 3.35 -9.24
N ASP A 364 -5.31 3.54 -10.35
CA ASP A 364 -5.88 3.91 -11.64
C ASP A 364 -4.98 3.50 -12.80
N GLY A 365 -5.50 3.55 -14.02
CA GLY A 365 -4.74 3.26 -15.22
C GLY A 365 -5.60 3.06 -16.46
N MET A 366 -4.92 2.73 -17.56
CA MET A 366 -5.54 2.33 -18.81
C MET A 366 -4.82 1.15 -19.45
N ASN A 367 -5.49 0.42 -20.34
CA ASN A 367 -4.90 -0.65 -21.12
C ASN A 367 -4.96 -0.39 -22.64
N GLU A 368 -4.23 -1.19 -23.42
CA GLU A 368 -4.16 -1.08 -24.89
C GLU A 368 -5.50 -1.37 -25.60
N ALA A 369 -6.42 -2.06 -24.94
CA ALA A 369 -7.77 -2.25 -25.44
C ALA A 369 -8.62 -0.97 -25.33
N GLY A 370 -8.14 0.07 -24.63
CA GLY A 370 -8.79 1.35 -24.43
C GLY A 370 -9.80 1.33 -23.28
N VAL A 371 -9.55 0.56 -22.23
CA VAL A 371 -10.29 0.62 -20.97
C VAL A 371 -9.48 1.43 -19.97
N GLY A 372 -10.14 2.41 -19.34
CA GLY A 372 -9.63 3.15 -18.18
C GLY A 372 -10.41 2.79 -16.92
N ALA A 373 -9.73 2.60 -15.81
CA ALA A 373 -10.33 2.31 -14.51
C ALA A 373 -9.62 3.05 -13.39
N GLY A 374 -10.37 3.50 -12.39
CA GLY A 374 -9.82 4.14 -11.19
C GLY A 374 -10.69 3.85 -9.98
N ILE A 375 -10.04 3.69 -8.82
CA ILE A 375 -10.69 3.48 -7.52
C ILE A 375 -10.80 4.82 -6.80
N LEU A 376 -11.93 5.10 -6.18
CA LEU A 376 -12.17 6.29 -5.37
C LEU A 376 -12.81 5.88 -4.04
N GLN A 377 -12.32 6.44 -2.95
CA GLN A 377 -12.86 6.17 -1.63
C GLN A 377 -14.19 6.89 -1.42
N ILE A 378 -15.13 6.21 -0.76
CA ILE A 378 -16.32 6.80 -0.17
C ILE A 378 -16.35 6.50 1.33
N ASN A 379 -16.59 7.53 2.14
CA ASN A 379 -16.59 7.39 3.60
C ASN A 379 -17.97 6.92 4.09
N ILE A 380 -18.30 5.68 3.73
CA ILE A 380 -19.46 4.93 4.24
C ILE A 380 -18.95 3.61 4.81
N ASP A 381 -19.79 2.93 5.58
CA ASP A 381 -19.44 1.61 6.12
C ASP A 381 -19.16 0.63 4.98
N GLU A 382 -18.12 -0.17 5.15
CA GLU A 382 -17.71 -1.17 4.17
C GLU A 382 -18.83 -2.17 3.92
N THR A 383 -19.09 -2.43 2.65
CA THR A 383 -20.04 -3.44 2.19
C THR A 383 -19.30 -4.74 1.90
N HIS A 384 -19.84 -5.85 2.41
CA HIS A 384 -19.42 -7.20 2.08
C HIS A 384 -20.64 -7.97 1.60
N GLN A 385 -20.70 -8.30 0.32
CA GLN A 385 -21.93 -8.81 -0.32
C GLN A 385 -22.36 -10.18 0.23
N ASP A 386 -21.41 -10.97 0.77
CA ASP A 386 -21.61 -12.32 1.31
C ASP A 386 -22.47 -13.20 0.38
N ASN A 387 -22.25 -13.04 -0.94
CA ASN A 387 -23.06 -13.60 -2.02
C ASN A 387 -22.65 -15.02 -2.41
N GLY A 388 -21.63 -15.58 -1.75
CA GLY A 388 -21.06 -16.91 -1.98
C GLY A 388 -20.18 -17.02 -3.23
N LYS A 389 -19.82 -15.89 -3.86
CA LYS A 389 -18.80 -15.78 -4.89
C LYS A 389 -17.42 -15.70 -4.23
N PRO A 390 -16.33 -15.93 -4.98
CA PRO A 390 -14.97 -15.73 -4.44
C PRO A 390 -14.73 -14.26 -4.03
N ASP A 391 -14.02 -14.06 -2.92
CA ASP A 391 -13.63 -12.73 -2.45
C ASP A 391 -12.57 -12.11 -3.34
N LEU A 392 -12.69 -10.80 -3.58
CA LEU A 392 -11.69 -10.02 -4.30
C LEU A 392 -11.63 -8.60 -3.75
N LEU A 393 -10.44 -8.17 -3.33
CA LEU A 393 -10.22 -6.80 -2.91
C LEU A 393 -10.36 -5.83 -4.08
N VAL A 394 -11.00 -4.69 -3.85
CA VAL A 394 -11.29 -3.67 -4.87
C VAL A 394 -10.02 -3.17 -5.59
N PHE A 395 -8.86 -3.12 -4.91
CA PHE A 395 -7.56 -2.78 -5.53
C PHE A 395 -7.15 -3.83 -6.57
N CYS A 396 -7.35 -5.11 -6.27
CA CYS A 396 -7.07 -6.21 -7.19
C CYS A 396 -8.02 -6.19 -8.39
N ALA A 397 -9.25 -5.70 -8.22
CA ALA A 397 -10.20 -5.56 -9.29
C ALA A 397 -9.71 -4.59 -10.39
N VAL A 398 -9.09 -3.45 -10.02
CA VAL A 398 -8.48 -2.53 -11.00
C VAL A 398 -7.43 -3.26 -11.83
N ARG A 399 -6.51 -4.01 -11.20
CA ARG A 399 -5.52 -4.79 -11.94
C ARG A 399 -6.16 -5.86 -12.82
N GLY A 400 -7.18 -6.55 -12.33
CA GLY A 400 -7.95 -7.53 -13.10
C GLY A 400 -8.58 -6.92 -14.34
N ILE A 401 -9.22 -5.75 -14.22
CA ILE A 401 -9.84 -5.02 -15.33
C ILE A 401 -8.79 -4.63 -16.37
N LEU A 402 -7.67 -4.03 -15.94
CA LEU A 402 -6.62 -3.58 -16.86
C LEU A 402 -5.96 -4.73 -17.61
N ASP A 403 -5.85 -5.92 -17.01
CA ASP A 403 -5.21 -7.07 -17.65
C ASP A 403 -6.15 -7.87 -18.55
N THR A 404 -7.46 -7.89 -18.26
CA THR A 404 -8.35 -8.89 -18.88
C THR A 404 -9.55 -8.32 -19.64
N CYS A 405 -9.89 -7.03 -19.46
CA CYS A 405 -11.12 -6.45 -20.02
C CYS A 405 -10.82 -5.51 -21.20
N ALA A 406 -11.60 -5.62 -22.27
CA ALA A 406 -11.52 -4.78 -23.46
C ALA A 406 -12.69 -3.76 -23.54
N SER A 407 -13.59 -3.76 -22.58
CA SER A 407 -14.76 -2.87 -22.52
C SER A 407 -15.30 -2.73 -21.10
N VAL A 408 -16.12 -1.71 -20.87
CA VAL A 408 -16.91 -1.54 -19.64
C VAL A 408 -17.78 -2.76 -19.39
N ASP A 409 -18.40 -3.36 -20.42
CA ASP A 409 -19.24 -4.54 -20.26
C ASP A 409 -18.45 -5.75 -19.70
N GLU A 410 -17.24 -6.00 -20.24
CA GLU A 410 -16.36 -7.07 -19.73
C GLU A 410 -15.89 -6.79 -18.29
N ALA A 411 -15.63 -5.52 -17.95
CA ALA A 411 -15.29 -5.13 -16.60
C ALA A 411 -16.44 -5.39 -15.63
N LEU A 412 -17.68 -5.07 -16.01
CA LEU A 412 -18.87 -5.37 -15.20
C LEU A 412 -19.10 -6.87 -15.03
N GLU A 413 -18.88 -7.69 -16.07
CA GLU A 413 -18.94 -9.16 -15.99
C GLU A 413 -17.87 -9.72 -15.05
N LEU A 414 -16.66 -9.15 -15.08
CA LEU A 414 -15.58 -9.49 -14.14
C LEU A 414 -16.02 -9.19 -12.70
N LEU A 415 -16.43 -7.95 -12.41
CA LEU A 415 -16.84 -7.53 -11.07
C LEU A 415 -18.03 -8.35 -10.54
N ASP A 416 -19.02 -8.65 -11.39
CA ASP A 416 -20.16 -9.50 -10.99
C ASP A 416 -19.75 -10.94 -10.68
N SER A 417 -18.55 -11.36 -11.03
CA SER A 417 -18.05 -12.73 -10.74
C SER A 417 -17.51 -12.89 -9.33
N TYR A 418 -17.34 -11.80 -8.56
CA TYR A 418 -16.70 -11.77 -7.25
C TYR A 418 -17.57 -11.13 -6.18
N ASP A 419 -17.22 -11.39 -4.94
CA ASP A 419 -17.60 -10.61 -3.78
C ASP A 419 -16.53 -9.52 -3.60
N ILE A 420 -16.87 -8.29 -4.01
CA ILE A 420 -15.92 -7.16 -4.02
C ILE A 420 -16.07 -6.36 -2.72
N HIS A 421 -14.94 -6.12 -2.05
CA HIS A 421 -14.88 -5.31 -0.84
C HIS A 421 -13.49 -4.68 -0.66
N SER A 422 -13.34 -3.76 0.27
CA SER A 422 -12.08 -3.06 0.48
C SER A 422 -11.12 -3.79 1.45
N GLY A 423 -11.66 -4.43 2.46
CA GLY A 423 -10.90 -5.00 3.58
C GLY A 423 -10.32 -3.95 4.52
N LEU A 424 -10.82 -2.70 4.50
CA LEU A 424 -10.29 -1.54 5.23
C LEU A 424 -11.31 -0.86 6.16
N GLY A 425 -12.56 -1.35 6.20
CA GLY A 425 -13.62 -0.83 7.07
C GLY A 425 -14.35 0.39 6.53
N TYR A 426 -14.08 0.85 5.32
CA TYR A 426 -14.83 1.84 4.56
C TYR A 426 -14.89 1.43 3.09
N ASP A 427 -15.80 2.00 2.34
CA ASP A 427 -16.08 1.54 0.99
C ASP A 427 -15.36 2.36 -0.09
N TYR A 428 -15.39 1.82 -1.30
CA TYR A 428 -14.86 2.45 -2.51
C TYR A 428 -15.87 2.28 -3.63
N HIS A 429 -15.79 3.17 -4.61
CA HIS A 429 -16.40 2.94 -5.90
C HIS A 429 -15.36 2.91 -7.02
N LEU A 430 -15.69 2.28 -8.13
CA LEU A 430 -14.86 2.23 -9.32
C LEU A 430 -15.47 3.14 -10.39
N PHE A 431 -14.65 4.02 -10.94
CA PHE A 431 -14.96 4.69 -12.20
C PHE A 431 -14.34 3.90 -13.35
N ILE A 432 -15.15 3.48 -14.31
CA ILE A 432 -14.71 2.68 -15.45
C ILE A 432 -15.20 3.33 -16.73
N THR A 433 -14.32 3.49 -17.71
CA THR A 433 -14.67 4.04 -19.03
C THR A 433 -13.92 3.31 -20.13
N ASP A 434 -14.41 3.37 -21.37
CA ASP A 434 -13.75 2.76 -22.50
C ASP A 434 -13.81 3.64 -23.78
N ARG A 435 -12.99 3.28 -24.78
CA ARG A 435 -12.93 4.00 -26.06
C ARG A 435 -14.19 3.89 -26.93
N SER A 436 -15.24 3.18 -26.49
CA SER A 436 -16.55 3.29 -27.13
C SER A 436 -17.35 4.52 -26.65
N GLY A 437 -16.82 5.22 -25.63
CA GLY A 437 -17.43 6.33 -24.96
C GLY A 437 -18.40 5.93 -23.86
N ARG A 438 -18.44 4.64 -23.50
CA ARG A 438 -19.18 4.16 -22.33
C ARG A 438 -18.42 4.49 -21.06
N TYR A 439 -19.15 4.83 -20.00
CA TYR A 439 -18.63 5.13 -18.66
C TYR A 439 -19.66 4.73 -17.61
N VAL A 440 -19.15 4.24 -16.48
CA VAL A 440 -19.97 3.86 -15.33
C VAL A 440 -19.24 4.17 -14.02
N VAL A 441 -20.00 4.41 -12.98
CA VAL A 441 -19.58 4.32 -11.59
C VAL A 441 -20.17 3.03 -11.03
N VAL A 442 -19.34 2.20 -10.42
CA VAL A 442 -19.77 0.96 -9.78
C VAL A 442 -19.60 1.14 -8.27
N GLU A 443 -20.69 1.03 -7.54
CA GLU A 443 -20.79 1.19 -6.09
C GLU A 443 -21.34 -0.09 -5.46
N TRP A 444 -21.03 -0.32 -4.20
CA TRP A 444 -21.58 -1.43 -3.42
C TRP A 444 -22.40 -0.85 -2.27
N LEU A 445 -23.71 -1.02 -2.33
CA LEU A 445 -24.68 -0.44 -1.41
C LEU A 445 -25.66 -1.52 -0.97
N ASP A 446 -25.92 -1.63 0.34
CA ASP A 446 -26.81 -2.67 0.89
C ASP A 446 -26.41 -4.10 0.46
N ASP A 447 -25.10 -4.39 0.43
CA ASP A 447 -24.54 -5.69 0.00
C ASP A 447 -24.83 -6.07 -1.47
N GLU A 448 -25.13 -5.08 -2.32
CA GLU A 448 -25.39 -5.29 -3.75
C GLU A 448 -24.50 -4.38 -4.61
N MET A 449 -24.03 -4.91 -5.74
CA MET A 449 -23.35 -4.11 -6.76
C MET A 449 -24.34 -3.21 -7.50
N VAL A 450 -24.13 -1.90 -7.43
CA VAL A 450 -24.94 -0.89 -8.10
C VAL A 450 -24.14 -0.24 -9.22
N VAL A 451 -24.67 -0.25 -10.44
CA VAL A 451 -24.02 0.36 -11.62
C VAL A 451 -24.76 1.63 -12.00
N VAL A 452 -24.05 2.75 -11.99
CA VAL A 452 -24.61 4.06 -12.34
C VAL A 452 -23.95 4.59 -13.60
N GLU A 453 -24.72 4.93 -14.60
CA GLU A 453 -24.22 5.59 -15.81
C GLU A 453 -24.04 7.09 -15.52
N HIS A 454 -22.88 7.47 -14.97
CA HIS A 454 -22.54 8.84 -14.59
C HIS A 454 -21.17 9.22 -15.13
N PRO A 455 -21.01 10.42 -15.75
CA PRO A 455 -19.75 10.78 -16.44
C PRO A 455 -18.60 11.17 -15.53
N CYS A 456 -18.85 11.34 -14.24
CA CYS A 456 -17.83 11.71 -13.26
C CYS A 456 -18.24 11.22 -11.86
N CYS A 457 -17.25 11.13 -10.97
CA CYS A 457 -17.47 10.87 -9.55
C CYS A 457 -16.34 11.48 -8.71
N THR A 458 -16.61 11.63 -7.41
CA THR A 458 -15.65 12.10 -6.41
C THR A 458 -15.71 11.16 -5.20
N ASN A 459 -15.73 11.66 -3.97
CA ASN A 459 -15.74 10.84 -2.76
C ASN A 459 -17.15 10.73 -2.13
N SER A 460 -18.18 10.86 -2.93
CA SER A 460 -19.57 10.69 -2.50
C SER A 460 -20.34 9.77 -3.44
N VAL A 461 -21.32 9.08 -2.89
CA VAL A 461 -22.21 8.15 -3.62
C VAL A 461 -22.98 8.89 -4.70
N VAL A 462 -22.94 8.41 -5.93
CA VAL A 462 -23.67 8.96 -7.08
C VAL A 462 -24.94 8.17 -7.41
N ALA A 463 -25.12 6.97 -6.86
CA ALA A 463 -26.35 6.20 -7.04
C ALA A 463 -27.56 6.96 -6.49
N PRO A 464 -28.65 7.11 -7.27
CA PRO A 464 -29.84 7.80 -6.79
C PRO A 464 -30.56 6.95 -5.74
N GLY A 465 -30.95 7.57 -4.62
CA GLY A 465 -31.70 6.88 -3.56
C GLY A 465 -31.35 7.38 -2.17
N GLU A 466 -31.39 6.48 -1.20
CA GLU A 466 -31.16 6.78 0.21
C GLU A 466 -29.69 7.21 0.49
N TYR A 467 -28.76 6.62 -0.24
CA TYR A 467 -27.31 6.85 -0.06
C TYR A 467 -26.77 8.00 -0.92
N TYR A 468 -27.57 8.61 -1.79
CA TYR A 468 -27.11 9.68 -2.67
C TYR A 468 -26.42 10.80 -1.88
N ASP A 469 -25.24 11.21 -2.37
CA ASP A 469 -24.39 12.26 -1.77
C ASP A 469 -23.84 11.92 -0.36
N MET A 470 -23.95 10.66 0.09
CA MET A 470 -23.26 10.20 1.28
C MET A 470 -21.77 10.01 1.00
N GLY A 471 -20.94 10.10 2.03
CA GLY A 471 -19.50 10.08 1.94
C GLY A 471 -18.90 11.44 2.23
N THR A 472 -18.11 12.02 1.31
CA THR A 472 -17.49 13.34 1.47
C THR A 472 -17.92 14.29 0.33
N PRO A 473 -19.15 14.81 0.37
CA PRO A 473 -19.63 15.76 -0.64
C PRO A 473 -18.95 17.13 -0.44
N ASP A 474 -18.12 17.53 -1.38
CA ASP A 474 -17.30 18.76 -1.30
C ASP A 474 -17.59 19.77 -2.44
N GLY A 475 -18.57 19.45 -3.29
CA GLY A 475 -18.95 20.29 -4.44
C GLY A 475 -18.07 20.10 -5.68
N ARG A 476 -17.00 19.32 -5.64
CA ARG A 476 -16.14 19.02 -6.81
C ARG A 476 -16.93 18.32 -7.91
N LEU A 477 -17.85 17.42 -7.55
CA LEU A 477 -18.70 16.73 -8.52
C LEU A 477 -19.45 17.72 -9.41
N GLY A 478 -20.16 18.70 -8.82
CA GLY A 478 -20.89 19.72 -9.56
C GLY A 478 -19.97 20.63 -10.39
N THR A 479 -18.75 20.91 -9.91
CA THR A 479 -17.75 21.68 -10.67
C THR A 479 -17.31 20.91 -11.93
N ILE A 480 -17.04 19.60 -11.82
CA ILE A 480 -16.71 18.76 -12.98
C ILE A 480 -17.84 18.76 -13.99
N GLU A 481 -19.09 18.55 -13.55
CA GLU A 481 -20.27 18.57 -14.42
C GLU A 481 -20.44 19.90 -15.16
N GLU A 482 -20.23 21.04 -14.46
CA GLU A 482 -20.32 22.37 -15.05
C GLU A 482 -19.22 22.58 -16.11
N CYS A 483 -17.97 22.20 -15.81
CA CYS A 483 -16.85 22.34 -16.74
C CYS A 483 -16.97 21.43 -17.97
N LEU A 484 -17.39 20.18 -17.79
CA LEU A 484 -17.61 19.25 -18.90
C LEU A 484 -18.78 19.64 -19.79
N GLY A 485 -19.84 20.25 -19.21
CA GLY A 485 -21.09 20.52 -19.92
C GLY A 485 -21.74 19.25 -20.48
N THR A 486 -22.79 19.41 -21.27
CA THR A 486 -23.58 18.28 -21.80
C THR A 486 -22.85 17.47 -22.88
N GLU A 487 -22.01 18.11 -23.68
CA GLU A 487 -21.30 17.48 -24.79
C GLU A 487 -20.01 16.79 -24.35
N ARG A 488 -19.45 17.18 -23.22
CA ARG A 488 -18.20 16.65 -22.62
C ARG A 488 -17.03 16.68 -23.59
N VAL A 489 -16.99 17.69 -24.47
CA VAL A 489 -15.93 17.86 -25.48
C VAL A 489 -14.88 18.81 -24.93
N VAL A 490 -13.69 18.29 -24.65
CA VAL A 490 -12.54 19.04 -24.11
C VAL A 490 -11.24 18.51 -24.70
N THR A 491 -10.24 19.36 -24.85
CA THR A 491 -8.89 18.91 -25.21
C THR A 491 -8.21 18.26 -23.99
N PRO A 492 -7.10 17.50 -24.16
CA PRO A 492 -6.34 16.98 -23.02
C PRO A 492 -5.86 18.08 -22.06
N GLU A 493 -5.50 19.27 -22.58
CA GLU A 493 -5.10 20.40 -21.75
C GLU A 493 -6.29 21.00 -20.97
N GLU A 494 -7.48 21.08 -21.57
CA GLU A 494 -8.71 21.49 -20.89
C GLU A 494 -9.15 20.45 -19.85
N ALA A 495 -8.97 19.16 -20.14
CA ALA A 495 -9.20 18.09 -19.16
C ALA A 495 -8.26 18.23 -17.95
N MET A 496 -6.98 18.52 -18.17
CA MET A 496 -6.03 18.79 -17.09
C MET A 496 -6.42 20.06 -16.30
N ALA A 497 -6.92 21.10 -16.97
CA ALA A 497 -7.41 22.31 -16.29
C ALA A 497 -8.67 22.05 -15.44
N ILE A 498 -9.53 21.11 -15.83
CA ILE A 498 -10.65 20.65 -14.99
C ILE A 498 -10.12 19.97 -13.73
N LEU A 499 -9.08 19.11 -13.86
CA LEU A 499 -8.45 18.47 -12.72
C LEU A 499 -7.80 19.49 -11.78
N GLU A 500 -7.19 20.57 -12.31
CA GLU A 500 -6.68 21.69 -11.54
C GLU A 500 -7.78 22.40 -10.76
N GLU A 501 -8.94 22.66 -11.37
CA GLU A 501 -10.06 23.35 -10.72
C GLU A 501 -10.65 22.55 -9.56
N VAL A 502 -10.60 21.20 -9.65
CA VAL A 502 -11.13 20.29 -8.64
C VAL A 502 -10.04 19.60 -7.82
N ARG A 503 -8.82 20.16 -7.80
CA ARG A 503 -7.76 19.67 -6.92
C ARG A 503 -8.16 19.85 -5.46
N ASN A 504 -7.55 19.10 -4.59
CA ASN A 504 -7.73 19.27 -3.16
C ASN A 504 -7.13 20.61 -2.71
N ASP A 505 -7.97 21.50 -2.17
CA ASP A 505 -7.58 22.85 -1.74
C ASP A 505 -6.53 22.88 -0.61
N GLN A 506 -6.32 21.75 0.08
CA GLN A 506 -5.32 21.62 1.14
C GLN A 506 -3.95 21.18 0.61
N GLY A 507 -3.80 21.03 -0.72
CA GLY A 507 -2.54 20.66 -1.35
C GLY A 507 -2.23 19.16 -1.32
N TYR A 508 -3.25 18.33 -1.19
CA TYR A 508 -3.09 16.87 -1.11
C TYR A 508 -3.28 16.14 -2.44
N THR A 509 -3.36 16.85 -3.58
CA THR A 509 -3.41 16.20 -4.89
C THR A 509 -2.01 15.71 -5.27
N GLU A 510 -1.77 14.43 -5.08
CA GLU A 510 -0.49 13.76 -5.34
C GLU A 510 -0.20 13.70 -6.84
N TRP A 511 -1.19 13.26 -7.63
CA TRP A 511 -1.12 13.33 -9.08
C TRP A 511 -2.47 13.62 -9.72
N SER A 512 -2.39 14.21 -10.92
CA SER A 512 -3.49 14.36 -11.87
C SER A 512 -3.11 13.68 -13.17
N CYS A 513 -3.96 12.77 -13.66
CA CYS A 513 -3.74 12.06 -14.92
C CYS A 513 -4.84 12.34 -15.92
N VAL A 514 -4.47 12.57 -17.18
CA VAL A 514 -5.36 12.52 -18.35
C VAL A 514 -4.89 11.40 -19.25
N TYR A 515 -5.66 10.33 -19.32
CA TYR A 515 -5.44 9.19 -20.18
C TYR A 515 -6.21 9.39 -21.50
N ASN A 516 -5.55 9.28 -22.64
CA ASN A 516 -6.20 9.16 -23.94
C ASN A 516 -6.31 7.67 -24.30
N LEU A 517 -7.52 7.15 -24.28
CA LEU A 517 -7.81 5.72 -24.41
C LEU A 517 -7.68 5.22 -25.86
N ASP A 518 -7.70 6.12 -26.85
CA ASP A 518 -7.63 5.80 -28.26
C ASP A 518 -6.18 5.76 -28.77
N ASP A 519 -5.31 6.67 -28.33
CA ASP A 519 -3.91 6.73 -28.76
C ASP A 519 -2.90 6.19 -27.72
N PHE A 520 -3.42 5.72 -26.56
CA PHE A 520 -2.67 5.09 -25.49
C PHE A 520 -1.57 5.99 -24.92
N THR A 521 -1.92 7.25 -24.65
CA THR A 521 -1.05 8.25 -24.03
C THR A 521 -1.58 8.66 -22.66
N VAL A 522 -0.67 9.06 -21.76
CA VAL A 522 -1.01 9.63 -20.46
C VAL A 522 -0.24 10.93 -20.24
N SER A 523 -0.96 11.97 -19.82
CA SER A 523 -0.40 13.23 -19.32
C SER A 523 -0.56 13.27 -17.81
N ILE A 524 0.52 13.55 -17.08
CA ILE A 524 0.61 13.50 -15.63
C ILE A 524 1.11 14.82 -15.08
N CYS A 525 0.42 15.37 -14.11
CA CYS A 525 0.85 16.45 -13.24
C CYS A 525 1.07 15.87 -11.83
N LEU A 526 2.08 16.33 -11.11
CA LEU A 526 2.43 15.88 -9.77
C LEU A 526 2.30 17.03 -8.78
N ASP A 527 1.96 16.73 -7.51
CA ASP A 527 1.94 17.70 -6.41
C ASP A 527 1.16 18.98 -6.73
N ALA A 528 0.10 18.86 -7.54
CA ALA A 528 -0.69 19.97 -8.06
C ALA A 528 0.16 21.06 -8.78
N ASP A 529 1.34 20.71 -9.32
CA ASP A 529 2.17 21.61 -10.17
C ASP A 529 1.73 21.52 -11.64
N TYR A 530 0.59 22.11 -11.97
CA TYR A 530 0.02 22.10 -13.33
C TYR A 530 0.82 22.91 -14.36
N GLU A 531 1.89 23.62 -13.94
CA GLU A 531 2.83 24.22 -14.88
C GLU A 531 3.78 23.16 -15.47
N THR A 532 3.95 22.01 -14.80
CA THR A 532 4.83 20.90 -15.22
C THR A 532 4.00 19.65 -15.51
N VAL A 533 3.73 19.39 -16.78
CA VAL A 533 2.99 18.18 -17.22
C VAL A 533 3.91 17.26 -18.00
N TYR A 534 3.99 16.01 -17.54
CA TYR A 534 4.73 14.94 -18.22
C TYR A 534 3.79 14.17 -19.12
N THR A 535 4.14 14.00 -20.40
CA THR A 535 3.34 13.18 -21.33
C THR A 535 4.14 11.97 -21.78
N PHE A 536 3.54 10.79 -21.69
CA PHE A 536 4.15 9.52 -22.06
C PHE A 536 3.30 8.84 -23.11
N HIS A 537 3.93 8.43 -24.20
CA HIS A 537 3.40 7.43 -25.10
C HIS A 537 3.89 6.06 -24.63
N VAL A 538 3.03 5.05 -24.69
CA VAL A 538 3.42 3.69 -24.29
C VAL A 538 4.68 3.22 -25.04
N GLU A 539 4.83 3.63 -26.29
CA GLU A 539 6.01 3.27 -27.10
C GLU A 539 7.34 3.76 -26.48
N ASP A 540 7.33 4.87 -25.76
CA ASP A 540 8.50 5.43 -25.06
C ASP A 540 8.82 4.62 -23.79
N LEU A 541 7.85 3.86 -23.28
CA LEU A 541 7.98 3.03 -22.09
C LEU A 541 8.36 1.58 -22.40
N ARG A 542 8.30 1.13 -23.67
CA ARG A 542 8.69 -0.21 -24.13
C ARG A 542 10.24 -0.38 -24.19
#